data_c18f54dcd535b84dbbcadb1dbbebe95b
#
_entry.id   c18f54dcd535b84dbbcadb1dbbebe95b
#
_cell.length_a   1.000
_cell.length_b   1.000
_cell.length_c   1.000
_cell.angle_alpha   90.00
_cell.angle_beta   90.00
_cell.angle_gamma   90.00
#
_symmetry.space_group_name_H-M   'P 1'
#
loop_
_entity.id
_entity.type
_entity.pdbx_description
1 polymer ?
#
loop_
_entity_poly.entity_id
_entity_poly.type
_entity_poly.pdbx_seq_one_letter_code
_entity_poly.pdbx_strand_id
1 'polypeptide(L)'
;MANEGHRPDRLTLWQRSTLRRMRKASRKREGEPLTSEDWSTYYRLMSSRSSRFWMGLLRSLPSSPRCGICGAPFAGFGSRLVKPLGYRPSRKNPTLCDTCIEASPPGGMTTEVGVLFADLRGFTRLSEQSDPEAVSALLRRFYACAERVLFPEAIIDKLIGDEVMALYLPMYGKLEDPATTMLEQSRELLARVGYGSAEGPFVEVGIGLDYGEAFVGNVGERSLYDFTAIGDVVNVASRLQGEAKGGEIVASGGLVERLMAPVGERVEVSLKGKAAPVLAYRVS
;
A
#
# COMPACT_ATOMS: atom_id res chain seq x y z
N MET A 1 21.00 9.68 13.13
CA MET A 1 20.24 8.64 13.85
C MET A 1 20.28 7.40 12.99
N ALA A 2 20.87 6.32 13.51
CA ALA A 2 21.08 5.11 12.71
C ALA A 2 19.74 4.50 12.29
N ASN A 3 19.62 4.27 11.00
CA ASN A 3 18.53 3.54 10.38
C ASN A 3 18.49 2.12 10.99
N GLU A 4 17.58 1.89 11.95
CA GLU A 4 17.28 0.53 12.43
C GLU A 4 16.53 -0.21 11.33
N GLY A 5 17.24 -0.49 10.23
CA GLY A 5 16.76 -1.25 9.11
C GLY A 5 16.14 -2.57 9.56
N HIS A 6 15.13 -2.98 8.85
CA HIS A 6 14.48 -4.28 8.96
C HIS A 6 15.51 -5.40 9.14
N ARG A 7 15.55 -6.00 10.33
CA ARG A 7 16.40 -7.16 10.60
C ARG A 7 15.56 -8.41 10.41
N PRO A 8 15.95 -9.33 9.51
CA PRO A 8 15.26 -10.62 9.33
C PRO A 8 15.18 -11.45 10.63
N ASP A 9 15.97 -11.09 11.63
CA ASP A 9 15.98 -11.74 12.96
C ASP A 9 14.76 -11.38 13.83
N ARG A 10 13.88 -10.47 13.39
CA ARG A 10 12.73 -9.98 14.18
C ARG A 10 11.41 -10.70 13.92
N LEU A 11 11.43 -11.84 13.21
CA LEU A 11 10.23 -12.66 13.09
C LEU A 11 9.73 -13.07 14.48
N THR A 12 8.44 -12.84 14.74
CA THR A 12 7.82 -13.29 15.99
C THR A 12 7.88 -14.80 16.12
N LEU A 13 7.79 -15.31 17.34
CA LEU A 13 7.76 -16.77 17.58
C LEU A 13 6.65 -17.46 16.76
N TRP A 14 5.53 -16.77 16.59
CA TRP A 14 4.41 -17.24 15.77
C TRP A 14 4.76 -17.28 14.28
N GLN A 15 5.39 -16.26 13.72
CA GLN A 15 5.85 -16.23 12.33
C GLN A 15 6.91 -17.34 12.09
N ARG A 16 7.86 -17.49 13.00
CA ARG A 16 8.86 -18.59 12.94
C ARG A 16 8.19 -19.96 12.94
N SER A 17 7.19 -20.16 13.81
CA SER A 17 6.42 -21.41 13.87
C SER A 17 5.65 -21.66 12.58
N THR A 18 5.00 -20.63 12.02
CA THR A 18 4.23 -20.73 10.77
C THR A 18 5.14 -21.04 9.59
N LEU A 19 6.29 -20.36 9.50
CA LEU A 19 7.32 -20.65 8.49
C LEU A 19 7.85 -22.07 8.58
N ARG A 20 8.16 -22.57 9.78
CA ARG A 20 8.60 -23.96 9.97
C ARG A 20 7.55 -24.96 9.49
N ARG A 21 6.26 -24.72 9.80
CA ARG A 21 5.16 -25.58 9.32
C ARG A 21 5.04 -25.54 7.81
N MET A 22 5.13 -24.36 7.20
CA MET A 22 5.08 -24.18 5.76
C MET A 22 6.26 -24.90 5.08
N ARG A 23 7.51 -24.65 5.51
CA ARG A 23 8.69 -25.34 4.97
C ARG A 23 8.59 -26.86 5.09
N LYS A 24 8.03 -27.37 6.20
CA LYS A 24 7.75 -28.80 6.37
C LYS A 24 6.70 -29.30 5.36
N ALA A 25 5.64 -28.51 5.10
CA ALA A 25 4.60 -28.85 4.13
C ALA A 25 5.14 -28.84 2.69
N SER A 26 5.99 -27.87 2.35
CA SER A 26 6.61 -27.71 1.02
C SER A 26 7.92 -28.53 0.88
N ARG A 27 8.33 -29.31 1.90
CA ARG A 27 9.59 -30.08 1.92
C ARG A 27 10.86 -29.23 1.68
N LYS A 28 10.83 -27.93 1.99
CA LYS A 28 11.95 -26.99 1.81
C LYS A 28 12.84 -26.86 3.03
N ARG A 29 14.15 -26.72 2.79
CA ARG A 29 15.14 -26.49 3.85
C ARG A 29 15.17 -25.02 4.30
N GLU A 30 15.74 -24.77 5.46
CA GLU A 30 16.00 -23.42 5.96
C GLU A 30 16.99 -22.72 5.02
N GLY A 31 16.65 -21.50 4.54
CA GLY A 31 17.46 -20.75 3.56
C GLY A 31 17.00 -20.86 2.10
N GLU A 32 16.24 -21.87 1.72
CA GLU A 32 15.71 -21.93 0.35
C GLU A 32 14.68 -20.82 0.08
N PRO A 33 14.70 -20.20 -1.13
CA PRO A 33 13.75 -19.16 -1.50
C PRO A 33 12.32 -19.71 -1.54
N LEU A 34 11.37 -18.89 -1.10
CA LEU A 34 9.95 -19.21 -1.10
C LEU A 34 9.33 -18.88 -2.46
N THR A 35 8.55 -19.80 -3.00
CA THR A 35 7.77 -19.59 -4.23
C THR A 35 6.42 -18.94 -3.89
N SER A 36 5.68 -18.45 -4.91
CA SER A 36 4.33 -17.93 -4.73
C SER A 36 3.37 -18.95 -4.11
N GLU A 37 3.55 -20.26 -4.42
CA GLU A 37 2.77 -21.35 -3.84
C GLU A 37 3.08 -21.53 -2.34
N ASP A 38 4.35 -21.41 -1.94
CA ASP A 38 4.74 -21.44 -0.53
C ASP A 38 4.12 -20.27 0.23
N TRP A 39 4.07 -19.09 -0.38
CA TRP A 39 3.45 -17.91 0.19
C TRP A 39 1.93 -18.07 0.31
N SER A 40 1.26 -18.61 -0.69
CA SER A 40 -0.17 -18.94 -0.61
C SER A 40 -0.44 -19.92 0.54
N THR A 41 0.46 -20.89 0.73
CA THR A 41 0.41 -21.83 1.85
C THR A 41 0.66 -21.13 3.19
N TYR A 42 1.63 -20.19 3.26
CA TYR A 42 1.88 -19.37 4.45
C TYR A 42 0.65 -18.57 4.86
N TYR A 43 0.02 -17.85 3.94
CA TYR A 43 -1.20 -17.09 4.21
C TYR A 43 -2.37 -17.98 4.62
N ARG A 44 -2.51 -19.16 4.02
CA ARG A 44 -3.52 -20.16 4.42
C ARG A 44 -3.28 -20.66 5.85
N LEU A 45 -2.02 -20.89 6.23
CA LEU A 45 -1.64 -21.24 7.60
C LEU A 45 -1.87 -20.09 8.58
N MET A 46 -1.70 -18.84 8.13
CA MET A 46 -2.05 -17.64 8.89
C MET A 46 -3.54 -17.59 9.26
N SER A 47 -4.41 -18.13 8.42
CA SER A 47 -5.85 -18.27 8.65
C SER A 47 -6.24 -19.53 9.43
N SER A 48 -5.28 -20.34 9.89
CA SER A 48 -5.52 -21.61 10.59
C SER A 48 -6.13 -21.42 11.98
N ARG A 49 -6.69 -22.50 12.56
CA ARG A 49 -7.29 -22.47 13.91
C ARG A 49 -6.31 -21.98 14.99
N SER A 50 -5.03 -22.38 14.91
CA SER A 50 -3.99 -21.95 15.87
C SER A 50 -3.68 -20.45 15.75
N SER A 51 -3.66 -19.93 14.52
CA SER A 51 -3.47 -18.51 14.28
C SER A 51 -4.68 -17.69 14.73
N ARG A 52 -5.89 -18.19 14.50
CA ARG A 52 -7.13 -17.57 15.01
C ARG A 52 -7.16 -17.55 16.55
N PHE A 53 -6.68 -18.59 17.20
CA PHE A 53 -6.56 -18.61 18.67
C PHE A 53 -5.60 -17.52 19.14
N TRP A 54 -4.40 -17.41 18.51
CA TRP A 54 -3.40 -16.40 18.85
C TRP A 54 -3.92 -14.96 18.59
N MET A 55 -4.57 -14.75 17.46
CA MET A 55 -5.25 -13.48 17.17
C MET A 55 -6.38 -13.19 18.17
N GLY A 56 -7.12 -14.21 18.61
CA GLY A 56 -8.12 -14.09 19.67
C GLY A 56 -7.51 -13.60 20.98
N LEU A 57 -6.34 -14.16 21.36
CA LEU A 57 -5.59 -13.72 22.53
C LEU A 57 -5.13 -12.27 22.41
N LEU A 58 -4.58 -11.88 21.25
CA LEU A 58 -4.20 -10.48 20.99
C LEU A 58 -5.39 -9.53 21.07
N ARG A 59 -6.56 -9.96 20.56
CA ARG A 59 -7.81 -9.20 20.60
C ARG A 59 -8.41 -9.09 22.00
N SER A 60 -8.15 -10.03 22.91
CA SER A 60 -8.63 -9.98 24.28
C SER A 60 -7.83 -9.02 25.18
N LEU A 61 -6.61 -8.65 24.80
CA LEU A 61 -5.83 -7.67 25.56
C LEU A 61 -6.55 -6.31 25.59
N PRO A 62 -6.60 -5.60 26.73
CA PRO A 62 -7.20 -4.28 26.78
C PRO A 62 -6.40 -3.28 25.96
N SER A 63 -7.03 -2.46 25.17
CA SER A 63 -6.55 -1.22 24.55
C SER A 63 -6.99 -1.01 23.10
N SER A 64 -6.99 0.22 22.66
CA SER A 64 -7.23 0.70 21.30
C SER A 64 -6.23 1.87 21.06
N PRO A 65 -5.76 2.13 19.82
CA PRO A 65 -6.08 1.43 18.57
C PRO A 65 -5.43 0.04 18.45
N ARG A 66 -5.85 -0.73 17.43
CA ARG A 66 -5.43 -2.11 17.19
C ARG A 66 -5.08 -2.37 15.73
N CYS A 67 -4.22 -3.34 15.49
CA CYS A 67 -3.97 -3.84 14.14
C CYS A 67 -5.25 -4.43 13.51
N GLY A 68 -5.63 -3.95 12.33
CA GLY A 68 -6.81 -4.43 11.59
C GLY A 68 -6.72 -5.92 11.21
N ILE A 69 -5.52 -6.47 11.04
CA ILE A 69 -5.31 -7.88 10.68
C ILE A 69 -5.29 -8.78 11.92
N CYS A 70 -4.29 -8.64 12.78
CA CYS A 70 -4.08 -9.58 13.90
C CYS A 70 -4.74 -9.16 15.21
N GLY A 71 -5.21 -7.91 15.31
CA GLY A 71 -5.84 -7.36 16.51
C GLY A 71 -4.88 -6.97 17.63
N ALA A 72 -3.56 -6.95 17.38
CA ALA A 72 -2.57 -6.53 18.37
C ALA A 72 -2.79 -5.06 18.78
N PRO A 73 -2.81 -4.75 20.09
CA PRO A 73 -3.02 -3.39 20.55
C PRO A 73 -1.77 -2.52 20.35
N PHE A 74 -1.98 -1.23 19.98
CA PHE A 74 -0.93 -0.25 19.75
C PHE A 74 -0.72 0.74 20.88
N ALA A 75 -1.68 0.84 21.80
CA ALA A 75 -1.62 1.74 22.96
C ALA A 75 -1.99 1.03 24.26
N GLY A 76 -1.84 1.74 25.38
CA GLY A 76 -2.24 1.26 26.70
C GLY A 76 -1.43 0.06 27.24
N PHE A 77 -1.97 -0.61 28.25
CA PHE A 77 -1.32 -1.74 28.92
C PHE A 77 -1.06 -2.89 27.98
N GLY A 78 -2.02 -3.25 27.11
CA GLY A 78 -1.87 -4.35 26.17
C GLY A 78 -0.69 -4.17 25.23
N SER A 79 -0.42 -2.94 24.76
CA SER A 79 0.72 -2.67 23.87
C SER A 79 2.07 -2.88 24.56
N ARG A 80 2.17 -2.61 25.87
CA ARG A 80 3.41 -2.86 26.65
C ARG A 80 3.81 -4.33 26.66
N LEU A 81 2.82 -5.23 26.62
CA LEU A 81 3.03 -6.68 26.57
C LEU A 81 3.46 -7.18 25.19
N VAL A 82 2.91 -6.59 24.13
CA VAL A 82 3.14 -7.10 22.75
C VAL A 82 4.22 -6.35 21.98
N LYS A 83 4.53 -5.11 22.36
CA LYS A 83 5.59 -4.31 21.73
C LYS A 83 6.98 -4.96 21.76
N PRO A 84 7.43 -5.62 22.87
CA PRO A 84 8.68 -6.36 22.89
C PRO A 84 8.67 -7.57 21.93
N LEU A 85 7.49 -8.10 21.59
CA LEU A 85 7.31 -9.21 20.65
C LEU A 85 7.30 -8.76 19.18
N GLY A 86 7.46 -7.45 18.91
CA GLY A 86 7.52 -6.89 17.56
C GLY A 86 6.19 -6.32 17.03
N TYR A 87 5.10 -6.33 17.81
CA TYR A 87 3.83 -5.75 17.37
C TYR A 87 3.83 -4.24 17.56
N ARG A 88 4.18 -3.50 16.52
CA ARG A 88 4.19 -2.03 16.47
C ARG A 88 3.40 -1.56 15.26
N PRO A 89 2.85 -0.34 15.24
CA PRO A 89 2.28 0.23 14.03
C PRO A 89 3.31 0.23 12.89
N SER A 90 2.90 -0.17 11.71
CA SER A 90 3.70 -0.07 10.50
C SER A 90 3.79 1.40 10.07
N ARG A 91 4.90 1.78 9.47
CA ARG A 91 5.06 3.10 8.85
C ARG A 91 4.27 3.21 7.54
N LYS A 92 4.05 2.09 6.86
CA LYS A 92 3.30 2.03 5.60
C LYS A 92 1.78 2.08 5.79
N ASN A 93 1.29 1.65 6.95
CA ASN A 93 -0.10 1.82 7.38
C ASN A 93 -0.19 1.70 8.92
N PRO A 94 -0.37 2.80 9.65
CA PRO A 94 -0.42 2.80 11.12
C PRO A 94 -1.58 2.01 11.72
N THR A 95 -2.59 1.66 10.93
CA THR A 95 -3.69 0.79 11.37
C THR A 95 -3.36 -0.70 11.31
N LEU A 96 -2.22 -1.03 10.72
CA LEU A 96 -1.68 -2.38 10.62
C LEU A 96 -0.36 -2.46 11.37
N CYS A 97 -0.01 -3.64 11.88
CA CYS A 97 1.29 -3.77 12.55
C CYS A 97 2.39 -4.15 11.56
N ASP A 98 3.61 -3.75 11.91
CA ASP A 98 4.81 -4.03 11.14
C ASP A 98 5.00 -5.55 10.93
N THR A 99 4.66 -6.35 11.93
CA THR A 99 4.66 -7.83 11.86
C THR A 99 3.74 -8.38 10.75
N CYS A 100 2.62 -7.74 10.48
CA CYS A 100 1.69 -8.20 9.44
C CYS A 100 2.10 -7.77 8.04
N ILE A 101 2.88 -6.70 7.90
CA ILE A 101 3.29 -6.13 6.60
C ILE A 101 4.81 -6.27 6.41
N GLU A 102 5.57 -5.44 7.09
CA GLU A 102 7.00 -5.22 6.83
C GLU A 102 7.88 -6.37 7.33
N ALA A 103 7.54 -6.95 8.48
CA ALA A 103 8.29 -8.06 9.08
C ALA A 103 7.86 -9.44 8.58
N SER A 104 7.12 -9.51 7.47
CA SER A 104 6.86 -10.79 6.80
C SER A 104 8.16 -11.35 6.22
N PRO A 105 8.27 -12.68 6.06
CA PRO A 105 9.46 -13.28 5.45
C PRO A 105 9.73 -12.72 4.05
N PRO A 106 10.98 -12.79 3.53
CA PRO A 106 11.30 -12.43 2.15
C PRO A 106 10.50 -13.23 1.14
N GLY A 107 10.06 -12.55 0.07
CA GLY A 107 9.21 -13.11 -0.97
C GLY A 107 7.79 -12.57 -0.88
N GLY A 108 6.90 -13.11 -1.67
CA GLY A 108 5.52 -12.66 -1.81
C GLY A 108 4.70 -13.61 -2.65
N MET A 109 3.57 -13.12 -3.11
CA MET A 109 2.66 -13.87 -3.97
C MET A 109 2.14 -13.01 -5.10
N THR A 110 1.79 -13.63 -6.21
CA THR A 110 1.02 -12.99 -7.27
C THR A 110 -0.44 -12.91 -6.83
N THR A 111 -0.99 -11.71 -6.84
CA THR A 111 -2.36 -11.44 -6.45
C THR A 111 -2.88 -10.21 -7.19
N GLU A 112 -4.19 -10.07 -7.25
CA GLU A 112 -4.80 -8.81 -7.70
C GLU A 112 -4.53 -7.70 -6.70
N VAL A 113 -4.25 -6.51 -7.22
CA VAL A 113 -3.96 -5.29 -6.45
C VAL A 113 -4.43 -4.06 -7.20
N GLY A 114 -5.04 -3.13 -6.49
CA GLY A 114 -5.23 -1.76 -6.97
C GLY A 114 -3.98 -0.94 -6.67
N VAL A 115 -3.53 -0.17 -7.65
CA VAL A 115 -2.37 0.71 -7.53
C VAL A 115 -2.78 2.14 -7.83
N LEU A 116 -2.51 3.02 -6.88
CA LEU A 116 -2.71 4.45 -6.98
C LEU A 116 -1.35 5.15 -6.98
N PHE A 117 -1.15 6.03 -7.95
CA PHE A 117 -0.10 7.03 -7.92
C PHE A 117 -0.72 8.42 -7.89
N ALA A 118 -0.27 9.29 -6.98
CA ALA A 118 -0.65 10.70 -6.89
C ALA A 118 0.61 11.55 -6.82
N ASP A 119 0.74 12.54 -7.68
CA ASP A 119 1.94 13.33 -7.84
C ASP A 119 1.62 14.82 -8.07
N LEU A 120 2.52 15.69 -7.60
CA LEU A 120 2.35 17.13 -7.70
C LEU A 120 2.72 17.64 -9.09
N ARG A 121 1.82 18.37 -9.71
CA ARG A 121 2.08 18.95 -11.04
C ARG A 121 3.02 20.15 -10.95
N GLY A 122 4.04 20.15 -11.81
CA GLY A 122 5.01 21.26 -11.87
C GLY A 122 5.95 21.36 -10.67
N PHE A 123 6.07 20.32 -9.85
CA PHE A 123 6.86 20.32 -8.61
C PHE A 123 8.33 20.62 -8.85
N THR A 124 8.96 20.09 -9.92
CA THR A 124 10.36 20.40 -10.28
C THR A 124 10.59 21.90 -10.38
N ARG A 125 9.75 22.60 -11.14
CA ARG A 125 9.83 24.07 -11.30
C ARG A 125 9.59 24.80 -9.97
N LEU A 126 8.60 24.33 -9.22
CA LEU A 126 8.27 24.89 -7.91
C LEU A 126 9.43 24.75 -6.93
N SER A 127 10.07 23.58 -6.88
CA SER A 127 11.21 23.32 -5.99
C SER A 127 12.47 24.11 -6.36
N GLU A 128 12.68 24.40 -7.66
CA GLU A 128 13.79 25.24 -8.12
C GLU A 128 13.60 26.73 -7.78
N GLN A 129 12.34 27.18 -7.68
CA GLN A 129 11.99 28.60 -7.46
C GLN A 129 11.60 28.93 -6.02
N SER A 130 11.51 27.95 -5.13
CA SER A 130 11.03 28.10 -3.77
C SER A 130 12.11 27.79 -2.76
N ASP A 131 11.97 28.39 -1.58
CA ASP A 131 12.79 28.03 -0.43
C ASP A 131 12.58 26.56 -0.01
N PRO A 132 13.66 25.80 0.28
CA PRO A 132 13.58 24.39 0.68
C PRO A 132 12.64 24.12 1.88
N GLU A 133 12.55 25.07 2.82
CA GLU A 133 11.65 24.95 3.97
C GLU A 133 10.17 25.05 3.53
N ALA A 134 9.87 25.95 2.60
CA ALA A 134 8.53 26.09 2.01
C ALA A 134 8.13 24.83 1.22
N VAL A 135 9.05 24.29 0.42
CA VAL A 135 8.85 23.00 -0.30
C VAL A 135 8.58 21.87 0.70
N SER A 136 9.37 21.76 1.76
CA SER A 136 9.17 20.76 2.81
C SER A 136 7.82 20.91 3.53
N ALA A 137 7.38 22.15 3.77
CA ALA A 137 6.06 22.42 4.37
C ALA A 137 4.91 22.00 3.44
N LEU A 138 5.03 22.29 2.15
CA LEU A 138 4.07 21.87 1.12
C LEU A 138 3.94 20.35 1.05
N LEU A 139 5.07 19.64 0.94
CA LEU A 139 5.09 18.18 0.92
C LEU A 139 4.47 17.57 2.18
N ARG A 140 4.78 18.09 3.37
CA ARG A 140 4.16 17.63 4.62
C ARG A 140 2.64 17.82 4.62
N ARG A 141 2.15 18.94 4.07
CA ARG A 141 0.71 19.19 3.93
C ARG A 141 0.05 18.19 2.98
N PHE A 142 0.66 17.94 1.82
CA PHE A 142 0.17 16.97 0.85
C PHE A 142 0.15 15.55 1.42
N TYR A 143 1.25 15.09 2.03
CA TYR A 143 1.32 13.77 2.66
C TYR A 143 0.30 13.59 3.78
N ALA A 144 0.06 14.64 4.59
CA ALA A 144 -0.98 14.59 5.62
C ALA A 144 -2.40 14.47 5.04
N CYS A 145 -2.65 15.03 3.86
CA CYS A 145 -3.91 14.80 3.14
C CYS A 145 -4.01 13.35 2.66
N ALA A 146 -2.94 12.83 2.04
CA ALA A 146 -2.88 11.45 1.54
C ALA A 146 -3.07 10.43 2.68
N GLU A 147 -2.36 10.59 3.80
CA GLU A 147 -2.51 9.70 4.97
C GLU A 147 -3.94 9.68 5.51
N ARG A 148 -4.58 10.82 5.61
CA ARG A 148 -5.96 10.91 6.15
C ARG A 148 -7.00 10.26 5.27
N VAL A 149 -6.78 10.26 3.96
CA VAL A 149 -7.71 9.70 2.98
C VAL A 149 -7.45 8.23 2.76
N LEU A 150 -6.18 7.85 2.57
CA LEU A 150 -5.82 6.50 2.14
C LEU A 150 -5.87 5.48 3.29
N PHE A 151 -5.64 5.92 4.53
CA PHE A 151 -5.77 5.03 5.68
C PHE A 151 -7.24 4.95 6.17
N PRO A 152 -7.68 3.79 6.63
CA PRO A 152 -6.95 2.53 6.86
C PRO A 152 -6.92 1.55 5.67
N GLU A 153 -7.57 1.86 4.56
CA GLU A 153 -7.86 0.92 3.47
C GLU A 153 -6.62 0.58 2.65
N ALA A 154 -5.79 1.58 2.34
CA ALA A 154 -4.59 1.40 1.53
C ALA A 154 -3.32 1.20 2.36
N ILE A 155 -2.32 0.58 1.74
CA ILE A 155 -0.94 0.58 2.20
C ILE A 155 -0.18 1.63 1.42
N ILE A 156 0.31 2.68 2.07
CA ILE A 156 1.23 3.62 1.41
C ILE A 156 2.55 2.91 1.24
N ASP A 157 2.86 2.57 0.01
CA ASP A 157 4.07 1.82 -0.31
C ASP A 157 5.30 2.72 -0.23
N LYS A 158 5.26 3.84 -0.93
CA LYS A 158 6.37 4.79 -1.02
C LYS A 158 5.89 6.22 -1.05
N LEU A 159 6.73 7.10 -0.48
CA LEU A 159 6.73 8.53 -0.70
C LEU A 159 8.02 8.85 -1.44
N ILE A 160 7.94 9.19 -2.74
CA ILE A 160 9.10 9.40 -3.61
C ILE A 160 9.09 10.85 -4.08
N GLY A 161 9.86 11.71 -3.40
CA GLY A 161 9.86 13.14 -3.71
C GLY A 161 8.49 13.75 -3.47
N ASP A 162 7.76 14.05 -4.51
CA ASP A 162 6.40 14.61 -4.51
C ASP A 162 5.30 13.59 -4.87
N GLU A 163 5.67 12.32 -5.03
CA GLU A 163 4.78 11.23 -5.41
C GLU A 163 4.40 10.35 -4.22
N VAL A 164 3.14 9.95 -4.16
CA VAL A 164 2.60 8.95 -3.25
C VAL A 164 2.18 7.73 -4.06
N MET A 165 2.73 6.57 -3.72
CA MET A 165 2.28 5.27 -4.21
C MET A 165 1.50 4.54 -3.12
N ALA A 166 0.29 4.07 -3.44
CA ALA A 166 -0.54 3.32 -2.52
C ALA A 166 -1.08 2.03 -3.16
N LEU A 167 -1.20 0.99 -2.34
CA LEU A 167 -1.65 -0.35 -2.73
C LEU A 167 -2.97 -0.70 -2.04
N TYR A 168 -3.93 -1.18 -2.80
CA TYR A 168 -5.22 -1.66 -2.34
C TYR A 168 -5.27 -3.18 -2.51
N LEU A 169 -5.13 -3.90 -1.41
CA LEU A 169 -5.01 -5.35 -1.39
C LEU A 169 -6.28 -5.97 -0.82
N PRO A 170 -6.99 -6.83 -1.58
CA PRO A 170 -8.22 -7.49 -1.11
C PRO A 170 -8.03 -8.30 0.17
N MET A 171 -6.81 -8.79 0.41
CA MET A 171 -6.47 -9.60 1.59
C MET A 171 -6.18 -8.79 2.86
N TYR A 172 -5.93 -7.49 2.74
CA TYR A 172 -5.60 -6.62 3.85
C TYR A 172 -6.79 -5.71 4.15
N GLY A 173 -7.51 -6.02 5.24
CA GLY A 173 -8.59 -5.19 5.72
C GLY A 173 -9.99 -5.69 5.38
N LYS A 174 -10.94 -4.80 5.51
CA LYS A 174 -12.37 -5.02 5.22
C LYS A 174 -12.74 -4.50 3.83
N LEU A 175 -11.79 -4.51 2.88
CA LEU A 175 -12.02 -4.06 1.53
C LEU A 175 -12.89 -5.08 0.79
N GLU A 176 -14.20 -4.84 0.78
CA GLU A 176 -15.14 -5.63 -0.02
C GLU A 176 -14.98 -5.33 -1.52
N ASP A 177 -14.69 -4.07 -1.84
CA ASP A 177 -14.44 -3.60 -3.20
C ASP A 177 -13.24 -2.63 -3.26
N PRO A 178 -12.02 -3.15 -3.47
CA PRO A 178 -10.82 -2.33 -3.56
C PRO A 178 -10.85 -1.33 -4.74
N ALA A 179 -11.48 -1.68 -5.85
CA ALA A 179 -11.53 -0.83 -7.04
C ALA A 179 -12.37 0.43 -6.79
N THR A 180 -13.57 0.26 -6.27
CA THR A 180 -14.44 1.39 -5.91
C THR A 180 -13.83 2.24 -4.81
N THR A 181 -13.30 1.61 -3.75
CA THR A 181 -12.64 2.34 -2.65
C THR A 181 -11.48 3.20 -3.15
N MET A 182 -10.64 2.65 -4.02
CA MET A 182 -9.51 3.38 -4.60
C MET A 182 -9.96 4.62 -5.39
N LEU A 183 -11.01 4.49 -6.18
CA LEU A 183 -11.56 5.62 -6.94
C LEU A 183 -12.19 6.69 -6.04
N GLU A 184 -12.97 6.28 -5.03
CA GLU A 184 -13.59 7.20 -4.07
C GLU A 184 -12.55 7.96 -3.26
N GLN A 185 -11.52 7.28 -2.77
CA GLN A 185 -10.42 7.91 -2.05
C GLN A 185 -9.58 8.82 -2.94
N SER A 186 -9.44 8.52 -4.23
CA SER A 186 -8.79 9.43 -5.18
C SER A 186 -9.55 10.76 -5.32
N ARG A 187 -10.87 10.71 -5.41
CA ARG A 187 -11.74 11.89 -5.43
C ARG A 187 -11.66 12.67 -4.11
N GLU A 188 -11.70 11.97 -2.99
CA GLU A 188 -11.57 12.61 -1.68
C GLU A 188 -10.19 13.26 -1.50
N LEU A 189 -9.12 12.67 -2.02
CA LEU A 189 -7.79 13.26 -1.97
C LEU A 189 -7.75 14.58 -2.73
N LEU A 190 -8.29 14.63 -3.94
CA LEU A 190 -8.41 15.88 -4.71
C LEU A 190 -9.24 16.93 -3.97
N ALA A 191 -10.37 16.53 -3.39
CA ALA A 191 -11.20 17.45 -2.60
C ALA A 191 -10.45 18.00 -1.38
N ARG A 192 -9.66 17.19 -0.67
CA ARG A 192 -8.86 17.63 0.48
C ARG A 192 -7.66 18.52 0.11
N VAL A 193 -7.14 18.35 -1.08
CA VAL A 193 -6.13 19.26 -1.64
C VAL A 193 -6.73 20.62 -1.97
N GLY A 194 -8.05 20.69 -2.16
CA GLY A 194 -8.80 21.93 -2.34
C GLY A 194 -9.54 22.03 -3.69
N TYR A 195 -9.52 20.99 -4.51
CA TYR A 195 -10.36 20.99 -5.70
C TYR A 195 -11.84 21.04 -5.32
N GLY A 196 -12.61 21.87 -6.04
CA GLY A 196 -14.02 22.14 -5.73
C GLY A 196 -14.27 23.15 -4.61
N SER A 197 -13.23 23.68 -3.93
CA SER A 197 -13.36 24.79 -2.99
C SER A 197 -13.30 26.14 -3.70
N ALA A 198 -13.82 27.19 -3.06
CA ALA A 198 -13.76 28.56 -3.59
C ALA A 198 -12.33 29.10 -3.74
N GLU A 199 -11.41 28.62 -2.89
CA GLU A 199 -10.00 29.04 -2.87
C GLU A 199 -9.14 28.27 -3.86
N GLY A 200 -9.67 27.14 -4.39
CA GLY A 200 -8.93 26.21 -5.24
C GLY A 200 -7.90 25.35 -4.48
N PRO A 201 -7.18 24.50 -5.21
CA PRO A 201 -6.19 23.61 -4.60
C PRO A 201 -4.94 24.37 -4.16
N PHE A 202 -4.37 24.01 -3.00
CA PHE A 202 -3.12 24.59 -2.55
C PHE A 202 -1.90 24.09 -3.34
N VAL A 203 -2.07 23.00 -4.10
CA VAL A 203 -1.11 22.46 -5.07
C VAL A 203 -1.87 21.63 -6.09
N GLU A 204 -1.41 21.61 -7.33
CA GLU A 204 -2.02 20.77 -8.36
C GLU A 204 -1.57 19.31 -8.23
N VAL A 205 -2.52 18.37 -8.28
CA VAL A 205 -2.29 16.93 -8.13
C VAL A 205 -2.91 16.19 -9.30
N GLY A 206 -2.15 15.30 -9.93
CA GLY A 206 -2.65 14.34 -10.92
C GLY A 206 -2.59 12.92 -10.36
N ILE A 207 -3.62 12.11 -10.63
CA ILE A 207 -3.73 10.75 -10.09
C ILE A 207 -3.84 9.73 -11.23
N GLY A 208 -3.08 8.64 -11.13
CA GLY A 208 -3.15 7.48 -12.03
C GLY A 208 -3.57 6.23 -11.27
N LEU A 209 -4.51 5.47 -11.82
CA LEU A 209 -5.09 4.28 -11.22
C LEU A 209 -5.04 3.09 -12.16
N ASP A 210 -4.58 1.95 -11.66
CA ASP A 210 -4.74 0.67 -12.35
C ASP A 210 -5.09 -0.44 -11.37
N TYR A 211 -5.69 -1.51 -11.88
CA TYR A 211 -6.06 -2.68 -11.10
C TYR A 211 -5.75 -3.95 -11.90
N GLY A 212 -4.95 -4.84 -11.34
CA GLY A 212 -4.56 -6.07 -12.01
C GLY A 212 -3.65 -6.95 -11.17
N GLU A 213 -3.06 -7.95 -11.79
CA GLU A 213 -2.14 -8.85 -11.11
C GLU A 213 -0.75 -8.23 -10.94
N ALA A 214 -0.20 -8.38 -9.74
CA ALA A 214 1.19 -8.10 -9.42
C ALA A 214 1.76 -9.11 -8.44
N PHE A 215 3.07 -9.22 -8.42
CA PHE A 215 3.77 -9.81 -7.30
C PHE A 215 3.77 -8.82 -6.13
N VAL A 216 3.22 -9.21 -5.00
CA VAL A 216 3.13 -8.38 -3.78
C VAL A 216 3.83 -9.08 -2.64
N GLY A 217 4.73 -8.38 -1.96
CA GLY A 217 5.47 -8.94 -0.84
C GLY A 217 6.75 -8.18 -0.50
N ASN A 218 7.57 -8.80 0.33
CA ASN A 218 8.88 -8.27 0.71
C ASN A 218 9.92 -8.59 -0.36
N VAL A 219 10.29 -7.58 -1.13
CA VAL A 219 11.26 -7.66 -2.22
C VAL A 219 12.59 -7.09 -1.77
N GLY A 220 13.66 -7.78 -2.13
CA GLY A 220 15.02 -7.38 -1.79
C GLY A 220 15.83 -8.53 -1.19
N GLU A 221 17.03 -8.21 -0.73
CA GLU A 221 17.95 -9.18 -0.16
C GLU A 221 18.57 -8.68 1.14
N ARG A 222 18.71 -9.57 2.12
CA ARG A 222 19.33 -9.32 3.43
C ARG A 222 18.68 -8.18 4.22
N SER A 223 19.33 -7.02 4.29
CA SER A 223 18.85 -5.86 5.06
C SER A 223 18.07 -4.85 4.22
N LEU A 224 17.99 -5.05 2.92
CA LEU A 224 17.34 -4.15 1.95
C LEU A 224 16.02 -4.78 1.45
N TYR A 225 15.12 -5.09 2.39
CA TYR A 225 13.78 -5.52 2.04
C TYR A 225 12.81 -4.35 2.07
N ASP A 226 11.91 -4.34 1.11
CA ASP A 226 10.78 -3.44 1.09
C ASP A 226 9.50 -4.18 0.71
N PHE A 227 8.43 -3.97 1.47
CA PHE A 227 7.11 -4.49 1.11
C PHE A 227 6.55 -3.63 -0.01
N THR A 228 6.37 -4.20 -1.19
CA THR A 228 5.95 -3.48 -2.39
C THR A 228 5.21 -4.39 -3.37
N ALA A 229 4.67 -3.80 -4.43
CA ALA A 229 4.14 -4.49 -5.59
C ALA A 229 5.07 -4.37 -6.79
N ILE A 230 5.22 -5.44 -7.57
CA ILE A 230 5.98 -5.46 -8.82
C ILE A 230 5.10 -6.11 -9.89
N GLY A 231 4.84 -5.38 -10.97
CA GLY A 231 4.05 -5.87 -12.10
C GLY A 231 3.75 -4.78 -13.11
N ASP A 232 3.12 -5.18 -14.20
CA ASP A 232 2.71 -4.25 -15.25
C ASP A 232 1.70 -3.22 -14.75
N VAL A 233 0.79 -3.62 -13.85
CA VAL A 233 -0.18 -2.75 -13.19
C VAL A 233 0.47 -1.56 -12.50
N VAL A 234 1.62 -1.73 -11.86
CA VAL A 234 2.37 -0.63 -11.22
C VAL A 234 2.89 0.36 -12.26
N ASN A 235 3.45 -0.17 -13.36
CA ASN A 235 3.97 0.65 -14.44
C ASN A 235 2.85 1.40 -15.18
N VAL A 236 1.71 0.77 -15.39
CA VAL A 236 0.55 1.39 -16.04
C VAL A 236 0.00 2.51 -15.16
N ALA A 237 -0.23 2.27 -13.87
CA ALA A 237 -0.73 3.28 -12.94
C ALA A 237 0.19 4.52 -12.88
N SER A 238 1.51 4.32 -12.76
CA SER A 238 2.50 5.41 -12.77
C SER A 238 2.47 6.22 -14.06
N ARG A 239 2.36 5.57 -15.22
CA ARG A 239 2.29 6.25 -16.51
C ARG A 239 0.97 6.99 -16.72
N LEU A 240 -0.16 6.42 -16.30
CA LEU A 240 -1.46 7.09 -16.34
C LEU A 240 -1.47 8.33 -15.44
N GLN A 241 -0.77 8.27 -14.29
CA GLN A 241 -0.56 9.43 -13.44
C GLN A 241 0.21 10.52 -14.18
N GLY A 242 1.24 10.19 -14.97
CA GLY A 242 1.96 11.15 -15.80
C GLY A 242 1.10 11.86 -16.87
N GLU A 243 0.04 11.23 -17.33
CA GLU A 243 -0.93 11.77 -18.29
C GLU A 243 -2.05 12.59 -17.65
N ALA A 244 -2.21 12.49 -16.32
CA ALA A 244 -3.23 13.24 -15.58
C ALA A 244 -2.83 14.72 -15.45
N LYS A 245 -3.74 15.63 -15.74
CA LYS A 245 -3.58 17.06 -15.42
C LYS A 245 -3.86 17.31 -13.94
N GLY A 246 -3.62 18.54 -13.49
CA GLY A 246 -4.04 18.97 -12.15
C GLY A 246 -5.56 18.82 -11.97
N GLY A 247 -5.96 18.06 -10.94
CA GLY A 247 -7.37 17.76 -10.66
C GLY A 247 -7.94 16.57 -11.43
N GLU A 248 -7.14 15.91 -12.29
CA GLU A 248 -7.60 14.75 -13.03
C GLU A 248 -7.21 13.43 -12.36
N ILE A 249 -8.08 12.45 -12.50
CA ILE A 249 -7.81 11.04 -12.23
C ILE A 249 -7.83 10.33 -13.59
N VAL A 250 -6.78 9.61 -13.93
CA VAL A 250 -6.72 8.75 -15.12
C VAL A 250 -6.71 7.29 -14.69
N ALA A 251 -7.81 6.60 -14.98
CA ALA A 251 -8.03 5.21 -14.61
C ALA A 251 -7.86 4.28 -15.82
N SER A 252 -7.23 3.11 -15.64
CA SER A 252 -7.12 2.10 -16.69
C SER A 252 -8.47 1.48 -17.05
N GLY A 253 -8.59 0.93 -18.26
CA GLY A 253 -9.74 0.12 -18.67
C GLY A 253 -9.97 -1.08 -17.76
N GLY A 254 -8.88 -1.75 -17.33
CA GLY A 254 -8.96 -2.89 -16.43
C GLY A 254 -9.53 -2.56 -15.04
N LEU A 255 -9.26 -1.35 -14.53
CA LEU A 255 -9.92 -0.87 -13.32
C LEU A 255 -11.41 -0.60 -13.57
N VAL A 256 -11.73 0.11 -14.66
CA VAL A 256 -13.12 0.51 -14.95
C VAL A 256 -14.04 -0.68 -15.21
N GLU A 257 -13.54 -1.74 -15.81
CA GLU A 257 -14.31 -2.99 -15.98
C GLU A 257 -14.73 -3.65 -14.66
N ARG A 258 -14.03 -3.36 -13.56
CA ARG A 258 -14.37 -3.85 -12.21
C ARG A 258 -15.35 -2.95 -11.47
N LEU A 259 -15.48 -1.71 -11.92
CA LEU A 259 -16.43 -0.77 -11.34
C LEU A 259 -17.83 -1.08 -11.85
N MET A 260 -18.83 -1.07 -10.98
CA MET A 260 -20.23 -1.38 -11.31
C MET A 260 -20.92 -0.27 -12.11
N ALA A 261 -20.25 0.87 -12.34
CA ALA A 261 -20.78 2.03 -13.02
C ALA A 261 -19.76 2.64 -13.98
N PRO A 262 -20.20 3.21 -15.12
CA PRO A 262 -19.32 3.95 -16.02
C PRO A 262 -18.75 5.17 -15.31
N VAL A 263 -17.46 5.43 -15.49
CA VAL A 263 -16.76 6.56 -14.89
C VAL A 263 -15.99 7.32 -15.96
N GLY A 264 -16.20 8.63 -16.04
CA GLY A 264 -15.39 9.54 -16.83
C GLY A 264 -15.47 9.39 -18.36
N GLU A 265 -14.58 10.10 -19.04
CA GLU A 265 -14.45 10.12 -20.50
C GLU A 265 -13.46 9.03 -20.95
N ARG A 266 -13.89 8.19 -21.88
CA ARG A 266 -13.05 7.16 -22.49
C ARG A 266 -12.00 7.78 -23.39
N VAL A 267 -10.73 7.43 -23.18
CA VAL A 267 -9.59 7.89 -23.98
C VAL A 267 -8.63 6.75 -24.28
N GLU A 268 -7.88 6.88 -25.36
CA GLU A 268 -6.75 5.99 -25.67
C GLU A 268 -5.46 6.75 -25.39
N VAL A 269 -4.60 6.19 -24.57
CA VAL A 269 -3.36 6.81 -24.12
C VAL A 269 -2.15 6.01 -24.57
N SER A 270 -1.24 6.67 -25.28
CA SER A 270 0.03 6.06 -25.69
C SER A 270 1.03 6.10 -24.54
N LEU A 271 1.20 4.99 -23.85
CA LEU A 271 2.13 4.90 -22.74
C LEU A 271 3.52 4.45 -23.18
N LYS A 272 4.57 5.11 -22.69
CA LYS A 272 5.97 4.77 -23.00
C LYS A 272 6.25 3.29 -22.70
N GLY A 273 6.74 2.54 -23.69
CA GLY A 273 7.06 1.11 -23.54
C GLY A 273 5.87 0.15 -23.67
N LYS A 274 4.69 0.63 -24.06
CA LYS A 274 3.58 -0.19 -24.53
C LYS A 274 3.56 -0.17 -26.06
N ALA A 275 3.34 -1.33 -26.67
CA ALA A 275 3.30 -1.48 -28.14
C ALA A 275 2.02 -0.90 -28.75
N ALA A 276 0.94 -0.85 -28.00
CA ALA A 276 -0.36 -0.33 -28.40
C ALA A 276 -0.87 0.70 -27.37
N PRO A 277 -1.72 1.64 -27.78
CA PRO A 277 -2.42 2.52 -26.86
C PRO A 277 -3.20 1.72 -25.80
N VAL A 278 -3.21 2.23 -24.59
CA VAL A 278 -3.93 1.66 -23.45
C VAL A 278 -5.28 2.36 -23.33
N LEU A 279 -6.34 1.58 -23.20
CA LEU A 279 -7.66 2.12 -22.89
C LEU A 279 -7.66 2.69 -21.48
N ALA A 280 -8.03 3.94 -21.36
CA ALA A 280 -8.11 4.65 -20.08
C ALA A 280 -9.38 5.53 -20.02
N TYR A 281 -9.65 6.06 -18.84
CA TYR A 281 -10.78 6.93 -18.57
C TYR A 281 -10.30 8.13 -17.75
N ARG A 282 -10.66 9.35 -18.22
CA ARG A 282 -10.44 10.59 -17.47
C ARG A 282 -11.63 10.83 -16.55
N VAL A 283 -11.37 10.85 -15.27
CA VAL A 283 -12.36 11.06 -14.21
C VAL A 283 -12.07 12.42 -13.58
N SER A 284 -13.04 13.29 -13.56
CA SER A 284 -12.99 14.62 -12.92
C SER A 284 -13.74 14.61 -11.58
#